data_5f51674ca60b4fdab929d0c75f04b7fa
#
_entry.id   5f51674ca60b4fdab929d0c75f04b7fa
#
_cell.length_a   1.000
_cell.length_b   1.000
_cell.length_c   1.000
_cell.angle_alpha   90.00
_cell.angle_beta   90.00
_cell.angle_gamma   90.00
#
_symmetry.space_group_name_H-M   'P 1'
#
loop_
_entity.id
_entity.type
_entity.pdbx_description
1 polymer ?
#
loop_
_entity_poly.entity_id
_entity_poly.type
_entity_poly.pdbx_seq_one_letter_code
_entity_poly.pdbx_strand_id
1 'polypeptide(L)'
;MSVNPRAVGALLGTAALLCVLGGCGASPAHERGASEAGRRFAAALAAGDYRTGCELLAPETRDQVEEDAEGPCGPALRELELPRAGATRGVDVYGRDAMLRMTGDTLFLSLFHGGWRVTAAGCEPQAEDEPYHCSLKGG
;
A
#
# COMPACT_ATOMS: atom_id res chain seq x y z
N MET A 1 -65.12 -42.49 25.72
CA MET A 1 -63.80 -42.59 26.33
C MET A 1 -62.79 -42.77 25.24
N SER A 2 -62.13 -41.70 24.84
CA SER A 2 -61.11 -41.73 23.83
C SER A 2 -59.90 -40.95 24.31
N VAL A 3 -58.84 -41.62 24.45
CA VAL A 3 -57.52 -41.02 24.78
C VAL A 3 -56.89 -40.59 23.53
N ASN A 4 -56.56 -39.37 23.48
CA ASN A 4 -55.93 -38.72 22.34
C ASN A 4 -54.37 -38.89 22.43
N PRO A 5 -53.67 -39.41 21.43
CA PRO A 5 -52.24 -39.43 21.45
C PRO A 5 -51.68 -38.13 20.88
N ARG A 6 -50.82 -37.59 21.63
CA ARG A 6 -50.02 -36.42 21.46
C ARG A 6 -49.26 -36.38 20.14
N ALA A 7 -49.50 -35.35 19.37
CA ALA A 7 -48.59 -34.93 18.33
C ALA A 7 -47.39 -34.21 18.96
N VAL A 8 -46.24 -34.84 18.96
CA VAL A 8 -44.99 -34.20 19.30
C VAL A 8 -44.44 -33.59 18.02
N GLY A 9 -44.62 -32.30 17.89
CA GLY A 9 -43.99 -31.53 16.83
C GLY A 9 -42.49 -31.33 17.13
N ALA A 10 -41.68 -32.04 16.40
CA ALA A 10 -40.24 -31.80 16.40
C ALA A 10 -39.96 -30.51 15.62
N LEU A 11 -39.62 -29.44 16.34
CA LEU A 11 -39.05 -28.24 15.75
C LEU A 11 -37.59 -28.51 15.40
N LEU A 12 -37.35 -28.85 14.14
CA LEU A 12 -36.04 -28.85 13.55
C LEU A 12 -35.61 -27.39 13.37
N GLY A 13 -34.85 -26.90 14.33
CA GLY A 13 -34.15 -25.63 14.22
C GLY A 13 -33.06 -25.73 13.17
N THR A 14 -33.28 -25.21 12.00
CA THR A 14 -32.29 -25.02 10.98
C THR A 14 -31.37 -23.88 11.43
N ALA A 15 -30.25 -24.22 12.06
CA ALA A 15 -29.17 -23.27 12.30
C ALA A 15 -28.57 -22.91 10.93
N ALA A 16 -28.96 -21.78 10.39
CA ALA A 16 -28.33 -21.18 9.23
C ALA A 16 -26.93 -20.72 9.66
N LEU A 17 -25.91 -21.53 9.34
CA LEU A 17 -24.53 -21.19 9.48
C LEU A 17 -24.22 -20.11 8.42
N LEU A 18 -24.31 -18.85 8.80
CA LEU A 18 -23.83 -17.72 8.01
C LEU A 18 -22.31 -17.84 7.94
N CYS A 19 -21.81 -18.51 6.93
CA CYS A 19 -20.42 -18.38 6.52
C CYS A 19 -20.23 -16.93 6.07
N VAL A 20 -19.77 -16.09 6.99
CA VAL A 20 -19.19 -14.79 6.63
C VAL A 20 -17.92 -15.13 5.86
N LEU A 21 -18.03 -15.18 4.54
CA LEU A 21 -16.88 -15.18 3.64
C LEU A 21 -16.23 -13.82 3.84
N GLY A 22 -15.31 -13.75 4.81
CA GLY A 22 -14.39 -12.63 4.93
C GLY A 22 -13.61 -12.59 3.63
N GLY A 23 -14.03 -11.70 2.72
CA GLY A 23 -13.31 -11.51 1.47
C GLY A 23 -11.85 -11.19 1.75
N CYS A 24 -10.91 -11.79 1.01
CA CYS A 24 -9.49 -11.45 0.99
C CYS A 24 -9.31 -10.06 0.37
N GLY A 25 -9.92 -9.03 0.97
CA GLY A 25 -9.75 -7.63 0.63
C GLY A 25 -8.72 -6.99 1.56
N ALA A 26 -7.99 -5.99 1.06
CA ALA A 26 -7.15 -5.18 1.90
C ALA A 26 -7.97 -4.54 3.02
N SER A 27 -7.42 -4.48 4.23
CA SER A 27 -8.11 -3.79 5.31
C SER A 27 -8.13 -2.28 5.03
N PRO A 28 -9.25 -1.57 5.34
CA PRO A 28 -9.29 -0.11 5.21
C PRO A 28 -8.17 0.61 5.98
N ALA A 29 -7.67 0.00 7.06
CA ALA A 29 -6.55 0.52 7.81
C ALA A 29 -5.24 0.47 7.02
N HIS A 30 -4.99 -0.59 6.27
CA HIS A 30 -3.82 -0.71 5.40
C HIS A 30 -3.89 0.27 4.24
N GLU A 31 -5.04 0.42 3.60
CA GLU A 31 -5.23 1.40 2.52
C GLU A 31 -4.98 2.84 3.00
N ARG A 32 -5.53 3.21 4.16
CA ARG A 32 -5.27 4.53 4.75
C ARG A 32 -3.80 4.71 5.10
N GLY A 33 -3.17 3.72 5.71
CA GLY A 33 -1.76 3.79 6.11
C GLY A 33 -0.83 3.95 4.91
N ALA A 34 -1.02 3.15 3.87
CA ALA A 34 -0.24 3.23 2.64
C ALA A 34 -0.43 4.58 1.94
N SER A 35 -1.69 5.01 1.80
CA SER A 35 -2.02 6.30 1.19
C SER A 35 -1.43 7.48 1.96
N GLU A 36 -1.49 7.46 3.29
CA GLU A 36 -0.91 8.51 4.13
C GLU A 36 0.61 8.57 4.01
N ALA A 37 1.29 7.42 4.08
CA ALA A 37 2.75 7.35 3.94
C ALA A 37 3.22 7.88 2.57
N GLY A 38 2.57 7.47 1.50
CA GLY A 38 2.90 7.94 0.15
C GLY A 38 2.64 9.44 -0.02
N ARG A 39 1.53 9.96 0.50
CA ARG A 39 1.25 11.40 0.48
C ARG A 39 2.26 12.22 1.28
N ARG A 40 2.69 11.71 2.44
CA ARG A 40 3.74 12.36 3.24
C ARG A 40 5.07 12.41 2.50
N PHE A 41 5.44 11.33 1.82
CA PHE A 41 6.62 11.29 0.97
C PHE A 41 6.52 12.32 -0.16
N ALA A 42 5.43 12.33 -0.91
CA ALA A 42 5.20 13.28 -1.99
C ALA A 42 5.22 14.74 -1.50
N ALA A 43 4.61 15.02 -0.35
CA ALA A 43 4.60 16.34 0.26
C ALA A 43 6.00 16.80 0.71
N ALA A 44 6.78 15.89 1.29
CA ALA A 44 8.17 16.16 1.67
C ALA A 44 9.02 16.56 0.46
N LEU A 45 8.93 15.80 -0.63
CA LEU A 45 9.65 16.13 -1.87
C LEU A 45 9.19 17.47 -2.46
N ALA A 46 7.89 17.73 -2.49
CA ALA A 46 7.34 18.98 -2.98
C ALA A 46 7.79 20.20 -2.17
N ALA A 47 8.04 20.02 -0.88
CA ALA A 47 8.57 21.04 0.03
C ALA A 47 10.11 21.15 0.00
N GLY A 48 10.80 20.30 -0.73
CA GLY A 48 12.27 20.22 -0.70
C GLY A 48 12.83 19.61 0.58
N ASP A 49 11.99 18.97 1.38
CA ASP A 49 12.40 18.27 2.61
C ASP A 49 12.84 16.85 2.29
N TYR A 50 13.99 16.72 1.65
CA TYR A 50 14.55 15.43 1.26
C TYR A 50 15.00 14.58 2.44
N ARG A 51 15.26 15.18 3.59
CA ARG A 51 15.55 14.45 4.82
C ARG A 51 14.34 13.60 5.23
N THR A 52 13.17 14.23 5.35
CA THR A 52 11.92 13.52 5.64
C THR A 52 11.58 12.52 4.52
N GLY A 53 11.83 12.88 3.25
CA GLY A 53 11.70 11.94 2.14
C GLY A 53 12.50 10.67 2.35
N CYS A 54 13.77 10.78 2.72
CA CYS A 54 14.65 9.64 3.02
C CYS A 54 14.20 8.80 4.22
N GLU A 55 13.63 9.43 5.26
CA GLU A 55 13.09 8.73 6.42
C GLU A 55 11.84 7.88 6.08
N LEU A 56 11.14 8.24 5.01
CA LEU A 56 9.96 7.54 4.52
C LEU A 56 10.27 6.44 3.50
N LEU A 57 11.50 6.33 3.03
CA LEU A 57 11.93 5.22 2.17
C LEU A 57 12.04 3.92 2.96
N ALA A 58 11.78 2.82 2.28
CA ALA A 58 12.16 1.50 2.78
C ALA A 58 13.69 1.42 2.97
N PRO A 59 14.19 0.68 3.96
CA PRO A 59 15.62 0.60 4.22
C PRO A 59 16.45 0.27 2.99
N GLU A 60 16.10 -0.80 2.27
CA GLU A 60 16.80 -1.22 1.05
C GLU A 60 16.76 -0.17 -0.06
N THR A 61 15.64 0.55 -0.18
CA THR A 61 15.50 1.62 -1.17
C THR A 61 16.41 2.80 -0.84
N ARG A 62 16.50 3.14 0.44
CA ARG A 62 17.41 4.18 0.91
C ARG A 62 18.87 3.81 0.69
N ASP A 63 19.23 2.58 1.05
CA ASP A 63 20.60 2.07 0.86
C ASP A 63 20.99 2.09 -0.64
N GLN A 64 20.06 1.71 -1.53
CA GLN A 64 20.29 1.74 -2.97
C GLN A 64 20.51 3.18 -3.49
N VAL A 65 19.72 4.14 -3.01
CA VAL A 65 19.90 5.56 -3.37
C VAL A 65 21.27 6.08 -2.93
N GLU A 66 21.70 5.74 -1.72
CA GLU A 66 22.99 6.14 -1.19
C GLU A 66 24.16 5.46 -1.94
N GLU A 67 24.00 4.20 -2.31
CA GLU A 67 24.99 3.44 -3.08
C GLU A 67 25.12 3.99 -4.50
N ASP A 68 24.04 4.19 -5.21
CA ASP A 68 24.03 4.68 -6.60
C ASP A 68 24.64 6.08 -6.72
N ALA A 69 24.39 6.93 -5.74
CA ALA A 69 24.91 8.29 -5.69
C ALA A 69 26.31 8.40 -5.04
N GLU A 70 26.82 7.32 -4.46
CA GLU A 70 28.04 7.31 -3.65
C GLU A 70 28.03 8.43 -2.58
N GLY A 71 26.86 8.67 -1.96
CA GLY A 71 26.70 9.78 -1.04
C GLY A 71 25.41 9.72 -0.19
N PRO A 72 25.18 10.74 0.63
CA PRO A 72 24.04 10.75 1.54
C PRO A 72 22.70 10.85 0.81
N CYS A 73 21.68 10.21 1.40
CA CYS A 73 20.35 10.06 0.80
C CYS A 73 19.69 11.39 0.39
N GLY A 74 19.73 12.41 1.22
CA GLY A 74 19.02 13.68 0.95
C GLY A 74 19.43 14.33 -0.36
N PRO A 75 20.72 14.65 -0.57
CA PRO A 75 21.23 15.14 -1.86
C PRO A 75 20.96 14.19 -3.02
N ALA A 76 21.15 12.88 -2.82
CA ALA A 76 20.91 11.86 -3.84
C ALA A 76 19.46 11.83 -4.28
N LEU A 77 18.52 11.85 -3.33
CA LEU A 77 17.09 11.87 -3.61
C LEU A 77 16.66 13.13 -4.37
N ARG A 78 17.28 14.27 -4.06
CA ARG A 78 17.06 15.52 -4.81
C ARG A 78 17.51 15.42 -6.26
N GLU A 79 18.66 14.82 -6.50
CA GLU A 79 19.25 14.67 -7.85
C GLU A 79 18.44 13.74 -8.77
N LEU A 80 17.62 12.87 -8.20
CA LEU A 80 16.71 12.02 -8.99
C LEU A 80 15.62 12.80 -9.70
N GLU A 81 15.36 14.05 -9.31
CA GLU A 81 14.34 14.91 -9.92
C GLU A 81 12.99 14.22 -10.11
N LEU A 82 12.53 13.49 -9.08
CA LEU A 82 11.28 12.75 -9.13
C LEU A 82 10.10 13.67 -9.49
N PRO A 83 9.13 13.18 -10.26
CA PRO A 83 8.00 13.98 -10.68
C PRO A 83 7.17 14.46 -9.49
N ARG A 84 6.47 15.57 -9.65
CA ARG A 84 5.47 16.01 -8.67
C ARG A 84 4.30 15.03 -8.69
N ALA A 85 4.10 14.35 -7.59
CA ALA A 85 3.10 13.30 -7.52
C ALA A 85 1.66 13.83 -7.60
N GLY A 86 1.38 15.00 -7.02
CA GLY A 86 0.06 15.62 -7.08
C GLY A 86 -0.95 14.96 -6.14
N ALA A 87 -2.20 14.88 -6.58
CA ALA A 87 -3.30 14.34 -5.78
C ALA A 87 -3.40 12.81 -5.89
N THR A 88 -3.85 12.17 -4.82
CA THR A 88 -4.15 10.73 -4.81
C THR A 88 -5.33 10.42 -5.73
N ARG A 89 -5.19 9.41 -6.57
CA ARG A 89 -6.23 8.87 -7.45
C ARG A 89 -6.78 7.54 -6.97
N GLY A 90 -5.96 6.75 -6.31
CA GLY A 90 -6.36 5.45 -5.78
C GLY A 90 -5.21 4.73 -5.10
N VAL A 91 -5.54 3.78 -4.27
CA VAL A 91 -4.60 2.89 -3.59
C VAL A 91 -5.09 1.45 -3.73
N ASP A 92 -4.19 0.56 -4.10
CA ASP A 92 -4.44 -0.87 -4.11
C ASP A 92 -3.44 -1.53 -3.16
N VAL A 93 -3.95 -2.36 -2.25
CA VAL A 93 -3.12 -3.05 -1.26
C VAL A 93 -3.19 -4.55 -1.50
N TYR A 94 -2.03 -5.18 -1.55
CA TYR A 94 -1.84 -6.61 -1.76
C TYR A 94 -1.00 -7.18 -0.60
N GLY A 95 -1.68 -7.66 0.44
CA GLY A 95 -1.00 -8.13 1.64
C GLY A 95 -0.22 -7.02 2.35
N ARG A 96 1.09 -7.06 2.25
CA ARG A 96 2.00 -6.08 2.85
C ARG A 96 2.57 -5.07 1.84
N ASP A 97 2.10 -5.11 0.62
CA ASP A 97 2.53 -4.22 -0.45
C ASP A 97 1.38 -3.36 -0.94
N ALA A 98 1.67 -2.19 -1.42
CA ALA A 98 0.67 -1.26 -1.93
C ALA A 98 1.18 -0.52 -3.17
N MET A 99 0.25 -0.19 -4.04
CA MET A 99 0.44 0.71 -5.16
C MET A 99 -0.45 1.95 -4.95
N LEU A 100 0.16 3.11 -4.84
CA LEU A 100 -0.51 4.39 -4.71
C LEU A 100 -0.42 5.15 -6.02
N ARG A 101 -1.54 5.29 -6.71
CA ARG A 101 -1.63 6.08 -7.94
C ARG A 101 -1.95 7.52 -7.60
N MET A 102 -1.14 8.42 -8.11
CA MET A 102 -1.31 9.86 -7.98
C MET A 102 -1.43 10.51 -9.37
N THR A 103 -1.77 11.77 -9.44
CA THR A 103 -1.98 12.44 -10.74
C THR A 103 -0.72 12.56 -11.57
N GLY A 104 0.44 12.65 -10.95
CA GLY A 104 1.74 12.83 -11.61
C GLY A 104 2.76 11.73 -11.34
N ASP A 105 2.44 10.75 -10.51
CA ASP A 105 3.35 9.64 -10.19
C ASP A 105 2.58 8.40 -9.71
N THR A 106 3.25 7.27 -9.74
CA THR A 106 2.82 6.04 -9.06
C THR A 106 3.91 5.64 -8.08
N LEU A 107 3.52 5.43 -6.83
CA LEU A 107 4.42 5.00 -5.75
C LEU A 107 4.11 3.55 -5.39
N PHE A 108 5.15 2.79 -5.08
CA PHE A 108 5.01 1.48 -4.44
C PHE A 108 5.49 1.57 -3.00
N LEU A 109 4.79 0.88 -2.12
CA LEU A 109 5.06 0.89 -0.69
C LEU A 109 4.99 -0.53 -0.14
N SER A 110 5.71 -0.77 0.94
CA SER A 110 5.60 -2.01 1.72
C SER A 110 5.43 -1.70 3.19
N LEU A 111 4.78 -2.61 3.91
CA LEU A 111 4.51 -2.49 5.33
C LEU A 111 5.63 -3.15 6.15
N PHE A 112 6.34 -2.35 6.90
CA PHE A 112 7.37 -2.74 7.85
C PHE A 112 6.86 -2.66 9.30
N HIS A 113 7.66 -3.06 10.27
CA HIS A 113 7.31 -2.91 11.69
C HIS A 113 7.03 -1.46 12.10
N GLY A 114 7.77 -0.51 11.52
CA GLY A 114 7.60 0.92 11.76
C GLY A 114 6.53 1.60 10.91
N GLY A 115 5.74 0.85 10.15
CA GLY A 115 4.70 1.36 9.26
C GLY A 115 5.05 1.25 7.78
N TRP A 116 4.24 1.88 6.95
CA TRP A 116 4.42 1.88 5.50
C TRP A 116 5.63 2.72 5.09
N ARG A 117 6.42 2.19 4.15
CA ARG A 117 7.59 2.84 3.56
C ARG A 117 7.54 2.77 2.05
N VAL A 118 8.06 3.79 1.39
CA VAL A 118 8.14 3.86 -0.07
C VAL A 118 9.29 2.97 -0.55
N THR A 119 8.98 2.03 -1.43
CA THR A 119 9.94 1.12 -2.06
C THR A 119 10.31 1.55 -3.47
N ALA A 120 9.42 2.27 -4.16
CA ALA A 120 9.68 2.82 -5.49
C ALA A 120 8.85 4.08 -5.74
N ALA A 121 9.39 4.98 -6.55
CA ALA A 121 8.76 6.22 -6.99
C ALA A 121 9.27 6.65 -8.36
N GLY A 122 8.61 7.62 -8.98
CA GLY A 122 8.89 7.97 -10.36
C GLY A 122 8.61 6.79 -11.28
N CYS A 123 7.49 6.13 -11.07
CA CYS A 123 7.14 4.88 -11.73
C CYS A 123 6.19 5.12 -12.90
N GLU A 124 6.63 4.74 -14.09
CA GLU A 124 5.87 4.81 -15.32
C GLU A 124 5.36 3.43 -15.73
N PRO A 125 4.06 3.30 -16.06
CA PRO A 125 3.55 2.06 -16.61
C PRO A 125 4.20 1.79 -17.98
N GLN A 126 4.51 0.53 -18.22
CA GLN A 126 5.02 0.05 -19.50
C GLN A 126 3.88 -0.61 -20.32
N ALA A 127 4.22 -1.32 -21.38
CA ALA A 127 3.24 -2.10 -22.13
C ALA A 127 2.55 -3.16 -21.25
N GLU A 128 1.41 -3.71 -21.72
CA GLU A 128 0.70 -4.78 -21.04
C GLU A 128 1.69 -5.92 -20.67
N ASP A 129 1.57 -6.41 -19.45
CA ASP A 129 2.40 -7.48 -18.89
C ASP A 129 3.87 -7.10 -18.59
N GLU A 130 4.24 -5.84 -18.74
CA GLU A 130 5.57 -5.36 -18.33
C GLU A 130 5.54 -4.67 -16.97
N PRO A 131 6.58 -4.86 -16.12
CA PRO A 131 6.69 -4.15 -14.85
C PRO A 131 6.81 -2.63 -15.07
N TYR A 132 6.39 -1.86 -14.07
CA TYR A 132 6.64 -0.42 -14.05
C TYR A 132 8.15 -0.13 -14.12
N HIS A 133 8.51 0.89 -14.87
CA HIS A 133 9.86 1.46 -14.84
C HIS A 133 9.90 2.58 -13.81
N CYS A 134 10.72 2.45 -12.78
CA CYS A 134 10.81 3.39 -11.68
C CYS A 134 12.19 4.05 -11.63
N SER A 135 12.23 5.38 -11.48
CA SER A 135 13.47 6.14 -11.30
C SER A 135 14.11 5.90 -9.94
N LEU A 136 13.27 5.69 -8.91
CA LEU A 136 13.67 5.32 -7.56
C LEU A 136 13.13 3.92 -7.27
N LYS A 137 14.00 3.00 -6.89
CA LYS A 137 13.60 1.65 -6.48
C LYS A 137 14.66 1.01 -5.59
N GLY A 138 14.23 0.13 -4.68
CA GLY A 138 15.12 -0.78 -3.97
C GLY A 138 15.66 -1.88 -4.89
N GLY A 139 16.78 -2.43 -4.54
CA GLY A 139 17.45 -3.50 -5.27
C GLY A 139 16.70 -4.82 -5.25
#